data_92726897fa6e36e6274570583d3a51ae
#
_entry.id   92726897fa6e36e6274570583d3a51ae
#
_cell.length_a   1.000
_cell.length_b   1.000
_cell.length_c   1.000
_cell.angle_alpha   90.00
_cell.angle_beta   90.00
_cell.angle_gamma   90.00
#
_symmetry.space_group_name_H-M   'P 1'
#
loop_
_entity.id
_entity.type
_entity.pdbx_description
1 polymer ?
#
loop_
_entity_poly.entity_id
_entity_poly.type
_entity_poly.pdbx_seq_one_letter_code
_entity_poly.pdbx_strand_id
1 'polypeptide(L)'
;LDGVGGEYNAFTSKDRTAYYAKVDRKHVEMALDIVSDIFLNSTLPAEEIDRERGPILQELNMYEDTPVRHVGDVFEVLLYGDHPLGRDIIGTRDNIKGFKRAEFLRYLNRAYVASNVVVGMAGNFDVVWAKSMIERSFADMRTGENPERKGIVEK
;
A
#
# COMPACT_ATOMS: atom_id res chain seq x y z
N LEU A 1 -10.00 0.95 15.80
CA LEU A 1 -11.10 0.25 15.09
C LEU A 1 -11.53 -1.02 15.85
N ASP A 2 -10.63 -1.70 16.56
CA ASP A 2 -10.95 -2.92 17.34
C ASP A 2 -12.07 -2.70 18.36
N GLY A 3 -12.03 -1.58 19.08
CA GLY A 3 -13.03 -1.24 20.10
C GLY A 3 -14.46 -1.08 19.59
N VAL A 4 -14.67 -1.05 18.27
CA VAL A 4 -15.98 -0.97 17.62
C VAL A 4 -16.28 -2.16 16.71
N GLY A 5 -15.46 -3.22 16.80
CA GLY A 5 -15.62 -4.44 16.02
C GLY A 5 -15.34 -4.24 14.52
N GLY A 6 -14.47 -3.30 14.18
CA GLY A 6 -14.07 -3.04 12.79
C GLY A 6 -13.03 -4.03 12.28
N GLU A 7 -13.14 -4.40 11.00
CA GLU A 7 -12.10 -5.09 10.27
C GLU A 7 -11.25 -4.06 9.52
N TYR A 8 -9.93 -4.18 9.57
CA TYR A 8 -9.03 -3.29 8.81
C TYR A 8 -7.76 -4.04 8.41
N ASN A 9 -7.20 -3.65 7.29
CA ASN A 9 -5.94 -4.22 6.83
C ASN A 9 -5.33 -3.32 5.73
N ALA A 10 -4.12 -3.71 5.30
CA ALA A 10 -3.48 -3.18 4.10
C ALA A 10 -2.94 -4.35 3.27
N PHE A 11 -2.86 -4.18 1.96
CA PHE A 11 -2.20 -5.14 1.09
C PHE A 11 -1.45 -4.42 -0.04
N THR A 12 -0.42 -5.08 -0.54
CA THR A 12 0.33 -4.65 -1.72
C THR A 12 0.25 -5.74 -2.78
N SER A 13 0.00 -5.32 -4.02
CA SER A 13 0.10 -6.13 -5.23
C SER A 13 1.13 -5.55 -6.19
N LYS A 14 1.28 -6.13 -7.37
CA LYS A 14 2.24 -5.64 -8.38
C LYS A 14 1.97 -4.21 -8.85
N ASP A 15 0.73 -3.75 -8.80
CA ASP A 15 0.27 -2.49 -9.38
C ASP A 15 -0.38 -1.53 -8.38
N ARG A 16 -0.66 -1.97 -7.16
CA ARG A 16 -1.34 -1.15 -6.15
C ARG A 16 -1.01 -1.54 -4.72
N THR A 17 -1.09 -0.56 -3.85
CA THR A 17 -1.19 -0.72 -2.40
C THR A 17 -2.54 -0.18 -1.96
N ALA A 18 -3.24 -0.90 -1.10
CA ALA A 18 -4.53 -0.46 -0.58
C ALA A 18 -4.55 -0.54 0.95
N TYR A 19 -5.21 0.44 1.55
CA TYR A 19 -5.58 0.48 2.96
C TYR A 19 -7.10 0.46 3.04
N TYR A 20 -7.66 -0.38 3.89
CA TYR A 20 -9.10 -0.45 4.01
C TYR A 20 -9.56 -0.69 5.44
N ALA A 21 -10.77 -0.24 5.71
CA ALA A 21 -11.50 -0.55 6.92
C ALA A 21 -12.95 -0.90 6.59
N LYS A 22 -13.53 -1.85 7.34
CA LYS A 22 -14.92 -2.24 7.27
C LYS A 22 -15.51 -2.11 8.67
N VAL A 23 -16.54 -1.31 8.81
CA VAL A 23 -17.16 -0.97 10.09
C VAL A 23 -18.68 -0.94 9.96
N ASP A 24 -19.37 -0.97 11.11
CA ASP A 24 -20.78 -0.61 11.15
C ASP A 24 -20.97 0.83 10.65
N ARG A 25 -22.11 1.11 9.99
CA ARG A 25 -22.47 2.42 9.43
C ARG A 25 -22.24 3.58 10.40
N LYS A 26 -22.52 3.40 11.68
CA LYS A 26 -22.38 4.44 12.72
C LYS A 26 -20.93 4.86 12.99
N HIS A 27 -19.95 4.09 12.51
CA HIS A 27 -18.51 4.31 12.71
C HIS A 27 -17.76 4.68 11.42
N VAL A 28 -18.48 4.93 10.32
CA VAL A 28 -17.88 5.23 9.01
C VAL A 28 -16.99 6.49 9.05
N GLU A 29 -17.40 7.54 9.75
CA GLU A 29 -16.59 8.76 9.89
C GLU A 29 -15.24 8.47 10.55
N MET A 30 -15.25 7.72 11.65
CA MET A 30 -14.03 7.32 12.36
C MET A 30 -13.14 6.44 11.47
N ALA A 31 -13.72 5.51 10.71
CA ALA A 31 -12.95 4.64 9.81
C ALA A 31 -12.29 5.45 8.68
N LEU A 32 -13.00 6.42 8.10
CA LEU A 32 -12.45 7.30 7.08
C LEU A 32 -11.35 8.21 7.64
N ASP A 33 -11.55 8.76 8.83
CA ASP A 33 -10.56 9.58 9.53
C ASP A 33 -9.25 8.79 9.74
N ILE A 34 -9.34 7.60 10.30
CA ILE A 34 -8.16 6.74 10.54
C ILE A 34 -7.46 6.36 9.23
N VAL A 35 -8.20 5.92 8.21
CA VAL A 35 -7.60 5.49 6.94
C VAL A 35 -6.96 6.67 6.22
N SER A 36 -7.59 7.84 6.22
CA SER A 36 -7.02 9.04 5.61
C SER A 36 -5.79 9.54 6.37
N ASP A 37 -5.81 9.50 7.70
CA ASP A 37 -4.65 9.90 8.51
C ASP A 37 -3.43 8.99 8.28
N ILE A 38 -3.60 7.67 8.34
CA ILE A 38 -2.53 6.72 8.03
C ILE A 38 -1.96 6.97 6.63
N PHE A 39 -2.82 7.27 5.66
CA PHE A 39 -2.42 7.48 4.28
C PHE A 39 -1.69 8.81 4.06
N LEU A 40 -2.21 9.91 4.63
CA LEU A 40 -1.71 11.26 4.41
C LEU A 40 -0.54 11.64 5.33
N ASN A 41 -0.59 11.19 6.58
CA ASN A 41 0.24 11.69 7.68
C ASN A 41 1.24 10.65 8.20
N SER A 42 1.52 9.59 7.43
CA SER A 42 2.50 8.58 7.82
C SER A 42 3.87 9.21 8.11
N THR A 43 4.37 9.06 9.35
CA THR A 43 5.58 9.72 9.84
C THR A 43 6.87 8.99 9.49
N LEU A 44 6.79 7.66 9.28
CA LEU A 44 7.91 6.77 8.94
C LEU A 44 9.16 7.03 9.81
N PRO A 45 9.10 6.88 11.15
CA PRO A 45 10.26 7.06 12.00
C PRO A 45 11.37 6.08 11.60
N ALA A 46 12.63 6.56 11.58
CA ALA A 46 13.77 5.72 11.15
C ALA A 46 13.95 4.49 12.05
N GLU A 47 13.73 4.65 13.35
CA GLU A 47 13.80 3.56 14.33
C GLU A 47 12.73 2.47 14.09
N GLU A 48 11.51 2.86 13.68
CA GLU A 48 10.46 1.89 13.35
C GLU A 48 10.77 1.16 12.04
N ILE A 49 11.29 1.87 11.03
CA ILE A 49 11.77 1.24 9.79
C ILE A 49 12.83 0.19 10.10
N ASP A 50 13.78 0.50 10.99
CA ASP A 50 14.83 -0.44 11.37
C ASP A 50 14.28 -1.62 12.19
N ARG A 51 13.28 -1.39 13.04
CA ARG A 51 12.61 -2.43 13.82
C ARG A 51 11.84 -3.42 12.93
N GLU A 52 11.16 -2.92 11.91
CA GLU A 52 10.37 -3.75 10.97
C GLU A 52 11.22 -4.60 10.02
N ARG A 53 12.51 -4.34 9.86
CA ARG A 53 13.38 -5.16 8.98
C ARG A 53 13.43 -6.61 9.39
N GLY A 54 13.47 -6.89 10.69
CA GLY A 54 13.51 -8.25 11.24
C GLY A 54 12.28 -9.07 10.82
N PRO A 55 11.06 -8.62 11.17
CA PRO A 55 9.81 -9.23 10.73
C PRO A 55 9.71 -9.44 9.22
N ILE A 56 10.06 -8.41 8.40
CA ILE A 56 10.00 -8.50 6.94
C ILE A 56 10.99 -9.54 6.40
N LEU A 57 12.21 -9.64 6.96
CA LEU A 57 13.18 -10.68 6.57
C LEU A 57 12.70 -12.09 6.96
N GLN A 58 11.99 -12.25 8.08
CA GLN A 58 11.38 -13.52 8.45
C GLN A 58 10.24 -13.88 7.50
N GLU A 59 9.42 -12.90 7.09
CA GLU A 59 8.39 -13.09 6.10
C GLU A 59 8.98 -13.53 4.74
N LEU A 60 10.06 -12.89 4.29
CA LEU A 60 10.78 -13.30 3.08
C LEU A 60 11.25 -14.75 3.17
N ASN A 61 11.85 -15.16 4.31
CA ASN A 61 12.25 -16.56 4.53
C ASN A 61 11.05 -17.51 4.41
N MET A 62 9.93 -17.14 5.02
CA MET A 62 8.70 -17.95 4.96
C MET A 62 8.19 -18.13 3.52
N TYR A 63 8.29 -17.10 2.66
CA TYR A 63 7.93 -17.21 1.25
C TYR A 63 8.90 -18.14 0.50
N GLU A 64 10.21 -17.95 0.69
CA GLU A 64 11.25 -18.79 0.06
C GLU A 64 11.12 -20.26 0.50
N ASP A 65 10.78 -20.52 1.76
CA ASP A 65 10.62 -21.87 2.34
C ASP A 65 9.26 -22.51 2.01
N THR A 66 8.36 -21.80 1.30
CA THR A 66 7.05 -22.33 0.91
C THR A 66 6.98 -22.58 -0.59
N PRO A 67 7.29 -23.79 -1.10
CA PRO A 67 7.44 -24.06 -2.53
C PRO A 67 6.22 -23.70 -3.37
N VAL A 68 5.02 -23.91 -2.83
CA VAL A 68 3.74 -23.62 -3.53
C VAL A 68 3.57 -22.10 -3.79
N ARG A 69 4.09 -21.24 -2.92
CA ARG A 69 4.09 -19.78 -3.12
C ARG A 69 5.25 -19.38 -4.02
N HIS A 70 6.45 -19.84 -3.70
CA HIS A 70 7.67 -19.48 -4.39
C HIS A 70 7.66 -19.85 -5.89
N VAL A 71 7.00 -20.93 -6.29
CA VAL A 71 6.89 -21.30 -7.72
C VAL A 71 6.16 -20.24 -8.55
N GLY A 72 5.18 -19.53 -7.95
CA GLY A 72 4.48 -18.42 -8.60
C GLY A 72 5.42 -17.24 -8.87
N ASP A 73 6.23 -16.87 -7.89
CA ASP A 73 7.20 -15.78 -8.01
C ASP A 73 8.27 -16.10 -9.06
N VAL A 74 8.80 -17.34 -9.04
CA VAL A 74 9.77 -17.83 -10.06
C VAL A 74 9.16 -17.79 -11.46
N PHE A 75 7.89 -18.18 -11.61
CA PHE A 75 7.19 -18.12 -12.89
C PHE A 75 7.03 -16.70 -13.40
N GLU A 76 6.68 -15.75 -12.53
CA GLU A 76 6.56 -14.34 -12.90
C GLU A 76 7.91 -13.74 -13.33
N VAL A 77 9.00 -14.07 -12.64
CA VAL A 77 10.37 -13.68 -13.04
C VAL A 77 10.71 -14.24 -14.43
N LEU A 78 10.38 -15.49 -14.70
CA LEU A 78 10.60 -16.10 -16.02
C LEU A 78 9.77 -15.46 -17.12
N LEU A 79 8.52 -15.12 -16.81
CA LEU A 79 7.58 -14.54 -17.77
C LEU A 79 7.91 -13.07 -18.11
N TYR A 80 8.23 -12.27 -17.10
CA TYR A 80 8.39 -10.83 -17.23
C TYR A 80 9.86 -10.37 -17.27
N GLY A 81 10.83 -11.21 -16.87
CA GLY A 81 12.24 -10.84 -16.83
C GLY A 81 12.50 -9.58 -16.01
N ASP A 82 13.22 -8.62 -16.58
CA ASP A 82 13.56 -7.34 -15.91
C ASP A 82 12.39 -6.34 -15.81
N HIS A 83 11.22 -6.70 -16.33
CA HIS A 83 10.05 -5.85 -16.22
C HIS A 83 9.61 -5.69 -14.75
N PRO A 84 9.09 -4.52 -14.32
CA PRO A 84 8.62 -4.33 -12.94
C PRO A 84 7.63 -5.39 -12.42
N LEU A 85 6.82 -5.98 -13.29
CA LEU A 85 5.89 -7.06 -12.94
C LEU A 85 6.58 -8.38 -12.54
N GLY A 86 7.82 -8.61 -12.99
CA GLY A 86 8.62 -9.76 -12.58
C GLY A 86 9.31 -9.60 -11.23
N ARG A 87 9.21 -8.45 -10.56
CA ARG A 87 9.84 -8.21 -9.26
C ARG A 87 8.99 -8.73 -8.13
N ASP A 88 9.62 -9.33 -7.13
CA ASP A 88 8.92 -9.73 -5.92
C ASP A 88 8.33 -8.53 -5.19
N ILE A 89 7.10 -8.68 -4.70
CA ILE A 89 6.39 -7.62 -3.97
C ILE A 89 7.12 -7.28 -2.67
N ILE A 90 7.62 -8.28 -1.96
CA ILE A 90 8.36 -8.08 -0.71
C ILE A 90 9.76 -7.47 -0.94
N GLY A 91 10.26 -7.57 -2.17
CA GLY A 91 11.59 -7.10 -2.54
C GLY A 91 12.71 -8.08 -2.21
N THR A 92 13.97 -7.62 -2.36
CA THR A 92 15.15 -8.43 -2.08
C THR A 92 15.68 -8.20 -0.67
N ARG A 93 16.45 -9.18 -0.13
CA ARG A 93 17.15 -9.05 1.17
C ARG A 93 17.98 -7.77 1.24
N ASP A 94 18.68 -7.42 0.16
CA ASP A 94 19.54 -6.24 0.12
C ASP A 94 18.70 -4.97 0.17
N ASN A 95 17.58 -4.91 -0.51
CA ASN A 95 16.64 -3.78 -0.43
C ASN A 95 16.06 -3.62 0.99
N ILE A 96 15.59 -4.73 1.59
CA ILE A 96 15.03 -4.71 2.95
C ILE A 96 16.08 -4.19 3.95
N LYS A 97 17.33 -4.64 3.83
CA LYS A 97 18.42 -4.19 4.71
C LYS A 97 18.92 -2.79 4.38
N GLY A 98 18.90 -2.40 3.11
CA GLY A 98 19.57 -1.19 2.61
C GLY A 98 18.74 0.08 2.66
N PHE A 99 17.43 0.02 2.42
CA PHE A 99 16.58 1.20 2.35
C PHE A 99 16.57 1.99 3.65
N LYS A 100 16.77 3.28 3.54
CA LYS A 100 16.73 4.24 4.65
C LYS A 100 15.44 5.07 4.55
N ARG A 101 15.10 5.79 5.59
CA ARG A 101 13.92 6.67 5.63
C ARG A 101 13.80 7.58 4.40
N ALA A 102 14.92 8.05 3.86
CA ALA A 102 14.94 8.93 2.69
C ALA A 102 14.32 8.26 1.43
N GLU A 103 14.55 6.96 1.24
CA GLU A 103 13.98 6.21 0.12
C GLU A 103 12.45 6.09 0.26
N PHE A 104 11.96 5.81 1.46
CA PHE A 104 10.52 5.76 1.74
C PHE A 104 9.86 7.11 1.51
N LEU A 105 10.44 8.19 2.02
CA LEU A 105 9.90 9.55 1.81
C LEU A 105 9.91 9.94 0.32
N ARG A 106 10.96 9.58 -0.42
CA ARG A 106 11.03 9.82 -1.87
C ARG A 106 9.92 9.06 -2.59
N TYR A 107 9.67 7.81 -2.20
CA TYR A 107 8.58 7.00 -2.78
C TYR A 107 7.22 7.60 -2.48
N LEU A 108 6.94 7.97 -1.22
CA LEU A 108 5.69 8.62 -0.83
C LEU A 108 5.44 9.90 -1.64
N ASN A 109 6.45 10.77 -1.72
CA ASN A 109 6.30 12.04 -2.44
C ASN A 109 6.06 11.86 -3.94
N ARG A 110 6.53 10.77 -4.52
CA ARG A 110 6.35 10.46 -5.95
C ARG A 110 5.05 9.71 -6.23
N ALA A 111 4.69 8.74 -5.39
CA ALA A 111 3.63 7.78 -5.70
C ALA A 111 2.31 8.10 -4.98
N TYR A 112 2.34 8.74 -3.81
CA TYR A 112 1.17 9.07 -3.01
C TYR A 112 0.70 10.50 -3.35
N VAL A 113 0.28 10.68 -4.59
CA VAL A 113 -0.22 11.95 -5.15
C VAL A 113 -1.66 11.79 -5.64
N ALA A 114 -2.43 12.87 -5.61
CA ALA A 114 -3.87 12.84 -5.92
C ALA A 114 -4.21 12.19 -7.25
N SER A 115 -3.38 12.39 -8.28
CA SER A 115 -3.56 11.80 -9.61
C SER A 115 -3.35 10.28 -9.66
N ASN A 116 -2.74 9.69 -8.63
CA ASN A 116 -2.42 8.25 -8.53
C ASN A 116 -3.20 7.52 -7.43
N VAL A 117 -4.22 8.15 -6.86
CA VAL A 117 -5.00 7.60 -5.74
C VAL A 117 -6.47 7.50 -6.10
N VAL A 118 -7.09 6.42 -5.68
CA VAL A 118 -8.54 6.22 -5.77
C VAL A 118 -9.07 5.93 -4.38
N VAL A 119 -10.05 6.69 -3.95
CA VAL A 119 -10.79 6.43 -2.72
C VAL A 119 -12.14 5.84 -3.07
N GLY A 120 -12.46 4.68 -2.52
CA GLY A 120 -13.71 3.97 -2.75
C GLY A 120 -14.45 3.73 -1.44
N MET A 121 -15.77 3.91 -1.44
CA MET A 121 -16.65 3.50 -0.34
C MET A 121 -17.76 2.60 -0.88
N ALA A 122 -18.08 1.55 -0.14
CA ALA A 122 -19.19 0.64 -0.45
C ALA A 122 -19.96 0.32 0.84
N GLY A 123 -21.30 0.37 0.77
CA GLY A 123 -22.13 0.06 1.93
C GLY A 123 -23.42 0.88 1.99
N ASN A 124 -23.98 0.99 3.19
CA ASN A 124 -25.22 1.72 3.45
C ASN A 124 -24.93 3.12 3.97
N PHE A 125 -24.83 4.11 3.07
CA PHE A 125 -24.60 5.52 3.38
C PHE A 125 -25.27 6.42 2.35
N ASP A 126 -25.42 7.71 2.67
CA ASP A 126 -25.81 8.73 1.71
C ASP A 126 -24.62 9.11 0.81
N VAL A 127 -24.82 9.07 -0.50
CA VAL A 127 -23.75 9.28 -1.48
C VAL A 127 -23.21 10.71 -1.47
N VAL A 128 -24.08 11.71 -1.27
CA VAL A 128 -23.69 13.13 -1.25
C VAL A 128 -22.85 13.40 -0.03
N TRP A 129 -23.29 12.89 1.11
CA TRP A 129 -22.54 12.97 2.36
C TRP A 129 -21.18 12.26 2.25
N ALA A 130 -21.13 11.03 1.73
CA ALA A 130 -19.90 10.26 1.57
C ALA A 130 -18.88 11.00 0.70
N LYS A 131 -19.33 11.55 -0.44
CA LYS A 131 -18.49 12.37 -1.32
C LYS A 131 -17.90 13.58 -0.60
N SER A 132 -18.72 14.34 0.12
CA SER A 132 -18.29 15.49 0.91
C SER A 132 -17.27 15.12 2.00
N MET A 133 -17.44 13.94 2.63
CA MET A 133 -16.52 13.45 3.65
C MET A 133 -15.16 13.09 3.04
N ILE A 134 -15.15 12.34 1.92
CA ILE A 134 -13.92 12.00 1.20
C ILE A 134 -13.19 13.27 0.75
N GLU A 135 -13.88 14.20 0.12
CA GLU A 135 -13.29 15.47 -0.34
C GLU A 135 -12.62 16.25 0.80
N ARG A 136 -13.26 16.31 1.97
CA ARG A 136 -12.67 16.95 3.16
C ARG A 136 -11.47 16.20 3.71
N SER A 137 -11.57 14.88 3.85
CA SER A 137 -10.51 14.05 4.44
C SER A 137 -9.23 14.01 3.58
N PHE A 138 -9.35 14.19 2.26
CA PHE A 138 -8.24 14.18 1.32
C PHE A 138 -7.94 15.56 0.71
N ALA A 139 -8.48 16.66 1.29
CA ALA A 139 -8.28 18.02 0.77
C ALA A 139 -6.79 18.41 0.67
N ASP A 140 -5.98 17.98 1.63
CA ASP A 140 -4.55 18.29 1.70
C ASP A 140 -3.68 17.26 0.97
N MET A 141 -4.28 16.42 0.11
CA MET A 141 -3.55 15.44 -0.66
C MET A 141 -2.50 16.10 -1.56
N ARG A 142 -1.29 15.55 -1.56
CA ARG A 142 -0.20 16.02 -2.42
C ARG A 142 -0.62 16.01 -3.88
N THR A 143 -0.33 17.09 -4.59
CA THR A 143 -0.46 17.13 -6.04
C THR A 143 0.80 16.60 -6.70
N GLY A 144 0.67 16.02 -7.89
CA GLY A 144 1.81 15.47 -8.64
C GLY A 144 1.33 14.76 -9.89
N GLU A 145 2.26 14.43 -10.76
CA GLU A 145 1.98 13.64 -11.94
C GLU A 145 1.94 12.15 -11.59
N ASN A 146 1.11 11.39 -12.30
CA ASN A 146 1.11 9.93 -12.20
C ASN A 146 2.50 9.38 -12.52
N PRO A 147 3.04 8.48 -11.70
CA PRO A 147 4.26 7.77 -12.05
C PRO A 147 4.10 7.05 -13.39
N GLU A 148 5.10 7.18 -14.24
CA GLU A 148 5.12 6.46 -15.51
C GLU A 148 5.01 4.94 -15.29
N ARG A 149 4.08 4.31 -15.99
CA ARG A 149 3.90 2.86 -15.98
C ARG A 149 4.52 2.27 -17.24
N LYS A 150 5.43 1.33 -17.07
CA LYS A 150 5.98 0.59 -18.22
C LYS A 150 4.91 -0.35 -18.76
N GLY A 151 4.60 -0.22 -20.06
CA GLY A 151 3.76 -1.20 -20.76
C GLY A 151 4.49 -2.53 -20.95
N ILE A 152 3.72 -3.61 -21.01
CA ILE A 152 4.24 -4.93 -21.41
C ILE A 152 4.39 -4.91 -22.93
N VAL A 153 5.57 -5.29 -23.40
CA VAL A 153 5.80 -5.55 -24.83
C VAL A 153 5.76 -7.06 -25.02
N GLU A 154 4.69 -7.55 -25.63
CA GLU A 154 4.60 -8.95 -26.04
C GLU A 154 5.63 -9.20 -27.16
N LYS A 155 6.41 -10.27 -27.00
CA LYS A 155 7.39 -10.72 -28.00
C LYS A 155 6.78 -11.77 -28.91
#